data_ff67f5d0691ec69e2aa199a6b3044af1
#
_entry.id   ff67f5d0691ec69e2aa199a6b3044af1
#
_cell.length_a   1.000
_cell.length_b   1.000
_cell.length_c   1.000
_cell.angle_alpha   90.00
_cell.angle_beta   90.00
_cell.angle_gamma   90.00
#
_symmetry.space_group_name_H-M   'P 1'
#
loop_
_entity.id
_entity.type
_entity.pdbx_description
1 polymer ?
#
loop_
_entity_poly.entity_id
_entity_poly.type
_entity_poly.pdbx_seq_one_letter_code
_entity_poly.pdbx_strand_id
1 'polypeptide(L)'
;MRLNAKSRLFAIRRNSMHELGIVVHISKTLEELAQENNITDIRRVTLQIGKVSGIVPEYLVDCWQYYKKKVPLIDNSTLEYEWIEAIMICNECEKTYDTIQYGRECPYCKSEHTVLLQGNECLIKEIEAE
;
A
#
# COMPACT_ATOMS: atom_id res chain seq x y z
N MET A 1 0.72 -0.33 -21.71
CA MET A 1 -0.57 -0.78 -21.11
C MET A 1 -0.61 -0.38 -19.65
N ARG A 2 -1.74 0.09 -19.22
CA ARG A 2 -1.95 0.44 -17.82
C ARG A 2 -2.99 -0.49 -17.22
N LEU A 3 -2.66 -1.12 -16.08
CA LEU A 3 -3.56 -2.00 -15.36
C LEU A 3 -3.87 -1.43 -13.99
N ASN A 4 -5.15 -1.39 -13.65
CA ASN A 4 -5.59 -1.10 -12.30
C ASN A 4 -5.52 -2.40 -11.50
N ALA A 5 -4.66 -2.43 -10.50
CA ALA A 5 -4.41 -3.62 -9.69
C ALA A 5 -5.12 -3.57 -8.33
N LYS A 6 -6.07 -2.66 -8.13
CA LYS A 6 -6.78 -2.54 -6.85
C LYS A 6 -7.51 -3.81 -6.44
N SER A 7 -7.92 -4.64 -7.42
CA SER A 7 -8.54 -5.92 -7.11
C SER A 7 -7.57 -6.93 -6.50
N ARG A 8 -6.27 -6.66 -6.58
CA ARG A 8 -5.22 -7.48 -6.00
C ARG A 8 -4.81 -6.91 -4.64
N LEU A 9 -5.79 -6.72 -3.78
CA LEU A 9 -5.55 -6.18 -2.46
C LEU A 9 -4.75 -7.16 -1.63
N PHE A 10 -3.69 -6.66 -0.99
CA PHE A 10 -3.11 -7.36 0.11
C PHE A 10 -2.86 -6.36 1.22
N ALA A 11 -3.35 -6.70 2.39
CA ALA A 11 -3.09 -5.91 3.58
C ALA A 11 -1.82 -6.46 4.22
N ILE A 12 -0.81 -5.64 4.31
CA ILE A 12 0.44 -6.02 4.96
C ILE A 12 0.30 -5.67 6.42
N ARG A 13 0.44 -6.69 7.27
CA ARG A 13 0.40 -6.46 8.70
C ARG A 13 1.64 -5.70 9.15
N ARG A 14 1.40 -4.60 9.81
CA ARG A 14 2.39 -3.66 10.27
C ARG A 14 3.58 -4.27 11.01
N ASN A 15 3.34 -5.33 11.80
CA ASN A 15 4.35 -5.91 12.69
C ASN A 15 5.12 -7.08 12.09
N SER A 16 4.83 -7.47 10.86
CA SER A 16 5.34 -8.71 10.31
C SER A 16 6.29 -8.55 9.12
N MET A 17 6.50 -7.32 8.65
CA MET A 17 7.32 -7.11 7.45
C MET A 17 8.20 -5.88 7.54
N HIS A 18 9.47 -6.06 7.17
CA HIS A 18 10.36 -4.97 6.80
C HIS A 18 10.07 -4.57 5.36
N GLU A 19 10.53 -3.39 4.95
CA GLU A 19 10.30 -2.88 3.60
C GLU A 19 10.78 -3.84 2.51
N LEU A 20 11.89 -4.54 2.72
CA LEU A 20 12.34 -5.53 1.76
C LEU A 20 11.34 -6.69 1.60
N GLY A 21 10.77 -7.16 2.70
CA GLY A 21 9.72 -8.19 2.67
C GLY A 21 8.49 -7.74 1.89
N ILE A 22 8.12 -6.48 2.03
CA ILE A 22 7.02 -5.89 1.28
C ILE A 22 7.32 -5.91 -0.22
N VAL A 23 8.52 -5.49 -0.60
CA VAL A 23 8.97 -5.47 -2.01
C VAL A 23 8.93 -6.88 -2.60
N VAL A 24 9.43 -7.87 -1.88
CA VAL A 24 9.41 -9.28 -2.32
C VAL A 24 7.96 -9.73 -2.55
N HIS A 25 7.07 -9.40 -1.63
CA HIS A 25 5.66 -9.78 -1.73
C HIS A 25 4.99 -9.11 -2.93
N ILE A 26 5.24 -7.81 -3.13
CA ILE A 26 4.73 -7.07 -4.30
C ILE A 26 5.23 -7.72 -5.58
N SER A 27 6.52 -8.03 -5.64
CA SER A 27 7.13 -8.65 -6.82
C SER A 27 6.45 -9.97 -7.19
N LYS A 28 6.16 -10.82 -6.20
CA LYS A 28 5.46 -12.07 -6.43
C LYS A 28 4.05 -11.86 -6.96
N THR A 29 3.34 -10.90 -6.40
CA THR A 29 2.00 -10.54 -6.86
C THR A 29 2.03 -10.06 -8.31
N LEU A 30 3.04 -9.26 -8.66
CA LEU A 30 3.21 -8.77 -10.03
C LEU A 30 3.54 -9.89 -11.01
N GLU A 31 4.33 -10.86 -10.58
CA GLU A 31 4.63 -12.01 -11.43
C GLU A 31 3.36 -12.81 -11.74
N GLU A 32 2.49 -13.01 -10.76
CA GLU A 32 1.20 -13.66 -10.96
C GLU A 32 0.31 -12.87 -11.92
N LEU A 33 0.23 -11.56 -11.71
CA LEU A 33 -0.55 -10.66 -12.56
C LEU A 33 -0.02 -10.66 -14.00
N ALA A 34 1.28 -10.69 -14.16
CA ALA A 34 1.93 -10.72 -15.46
C ALA A 34 1.61 -12.00 -16.23
N GLN A 35 1.59 -13.15 -15.56
CA GLN A 35 1.21 -14.41 -16.18
C GLN A 35 -0.23 -14.38 -16.66
N GLU A 36 -1.13 -13.84 -15.86
CA GLU A 36 -2.55 -13.76 -16.20
C GLU A 36 -2.84 -12.84 -17.40
N ASN A 37 -1.99 -11.84 -17.61
CA ASN A 37 -2.22 -10.79 -18.61
C ASN A 37 -1.18 -10.76 -19.73
N ASN A 38 -0.31 -11.77 -19.77
CA ASN A 38 0.74 -11.87 -20.80
C ASN A 38 1.65 -10.64 -20.84
N ILE A 39 2.00 -10.14 -19.66
CA ILE A 39 2.90 -8.99 -19.49
C ILE A 39 4.34 -9.49 -19.45
N THR A 40 5.23 -8.85 -20.20
CA THR A 40 6.64 -9.20 -20.26
C THR A 40 7.54 -8.18 -19.59
N ASP A 41 7.07 -6.95 -19.41
CA ASP A 41 7.88 -5.88 -18.83
C ASP A 41 6.98 -4.89 -18.11
N ILE A 42 7.33 -4.60 -16.88
CA ILE A 42 6.62 -3.61 -16.06
C ILE A 42 7.48 -2.37 -15.96
N ARG A 43 6.91 -1.22 -16.31
CA ARG A 43 7.61 0.06 -16.35
C ARG A 43 7.40 0.90 -15.11
N ARG A 44 6.24 0.83 -14.50
CA ARG A 44 5.93 1.60 -13.32
C ARG A 44 4.93 0.87 -12.44
N VAL A 45 5.17 0.94 -11.15
CA VAL A 45 4.26 0.40 -10.14
C VAL A 45 3.90 1.53 -9.21
N THR A 46 2.61 1.79 -9.05
CA THR A 46 2.12 2.82 -8.13
C THR A 46 1.43 2.15 -6.96
N LEU A 47 1.91 2.45 -5.76
CA LEU A 47 1.35 1.94 -4.51
C LEU A 47 0.49 3.00 -3.83
N GLN A 48 -0.46 2.54 -3.02
CA GLN A 48 -1.15 3.37 -2.04
C GLN A 48 -0.71 2.91 -0.67
N ILE A 49 -0.17 3.83 0.12
CA ILE A 49 0.41 3.53 1.43
C ILE A 49 -0.36 4.30 2.50
N GLY A 50 -0.89 3.59 3.49
CA GLY A 50 -1.62 4.20 4.59
C GLY A 50 -0.72 5.03 5.49
N LYS A 51 -1.19 6.19 5.90
CA LYS A 51 -0.42 7.12 6.73
C LYS A 51 -0.05 6.54 8.10
N VAL A 52 -0.81 5.57 8.59
CA VAL A 52 -0.53 4.90 9.86
C VAL A 52 -0.10 3.44 9.68
N SER A 53 0.35 3.09 8.48
CA SER A 53 0.84 1.73 8.18
C SER A 53 2.18 1.41 8.83
N GLY A 54 2.93 2.43 9.20
CA GLY A 54 4.29 2.25 9.72
C GLY A 54 5.34 2.06 8.64
N ILE A 55 4.96 2.06 7.37
CA ILE A 55 5.90 1.92 6.25
C ILE A 55 6.60 3.25 6.02
N VAL A 56 7.92 3.19 5.84
CA VAL A 56 8.74 4.34 5.47
C VAL A 56 8.96 4.28 3.95
N PRO A 57 8.29 5.14 3.16
CA PRO A 57 8.33 5.03 1.69
C PRO A 57 9.71 5.13 1.09
N GLU A 58 10.60 5.95 1.65
CA GLU A 58 11.96 6.12 1.15
C GLU A 58 12.74 4.80 1.23
N TYR A 59 12.54 4.04 2.31
CA TYR A 59 13.18 2.73 2.48
C TYR A 59 12.58 1.72 1.52
N LEU A 60 11.28 1.84 1.28
CA LEU A 60 10.59 0.96 0.33
C LEU A 60 11.15 1.15 -1.09
N VAL A 61 11.32 2.41 -1.50
CA VAL A 61 11.90 2.74 -2.81
C VAL A 61 13.34 2.23 -2.91
N ASP A 62 14.14 2.40 -1.88
CA ASP A 62 15.53 1.90 -1.85
C ASP A 62 15.57 0.38 -2.00
N CYS A 63 14.68 -0.32 -1.29
CA CYS A 63 14.59 -1.77 -1.39
C CYS A 63 14.16 -2.20 -2.80
N TRP A 64 13.27 -1.44 -3.43
CA TRP A 64 12.84 -1.71 -4.81
C TRP A 64 14.00 -1.59 -5.78
N GLN A 65 14.80 -0.54 -5.67
CA GLN A 65 15.97 -0.32 -6.54
C GLN A 65 16.98 -1.47 -6.43
N TYR A 66 17.12 -2.02 -5.23
CA TYR A 66 18.01 -3.16 -5.00
C TYR A 66 17.40 -4.44 -5.57
N TYR A 67 16.16 -4.74 -5.20
CA TYR A 67 15.52 -6.03 -5.49
C TYR A 67 15.15 -6.19 -6.96
N LYS A 68 14.76 -5.11 -7.63
CA LYS A 68 14.32 -5.20 -9.03
C LYS A 68 15.37 -5.75 -9.96
N LYS A 69 16.65 -5.58 -9.64
CA LYS A 69 17.76 -6.10 -10.44
C LYS A 69 17.81 -7.62 -10.46
N LYS A 70 17.13 -8.26 -9.53
CA LYS A 70 17.06 -9.72 -9.41
C LYS A 70 15.87 -10.32 -10.14
N VAL A 71 14.93 -9.50 -10.63
CA VAL A 71 13.68 -9.95 -11.23
C VAL A 71 13.53 -9.27 -12.59
N PRO A 72 13.71 -10.01 -13.69
CA PRO A 72 13.65 -9.40 -15.03
C PRO A 72 12.37 -8.64 -15.34
N LEU A 73 11.24 -9.13 -14.86
CA LEU A 73 9.94 -8.50 -15.08
C LEU A 73 9.89 -7.04 -14.63
N ILE A 74 10.55 -6.71 -13.53
CA ILE A 74 10.49 -5.39 -12.91
C ILE A 74 11.80 -4.61 -12.98
N ASP A 75 12.82 -5.15 -13.66
CA ASP A 75 14.15 -4.54 -13.71
C ASP A 75 14.13 -3.10 -14.24
N ASN A 76 13.25 -2.80 -15.18
CA ASN A 76 13.12 -1.47 -15.79
C ASN A 76 12.06 -0.62 -15.11
N SER A 77 11.54 -1.06 -13.96
CA SER A 77 10.43 -0.38 -13.33
C SER A 77 10.85 0.71 -12.36
N THR A 78 9.94 1.66 -12.18
CA THR A 78 10.03 2.69 -11.15
C THR A 78 8.90 2.45 -10.15
N LEU A 79 9.20 2.54 -8.86
CA LEU A 79 8.19 2.45 -7.82
C LEU A 79 7.77 3.86 -7.40
N GLU A 80 6.47 4.13 -7.46
CA GLU A 80 5.88 5.37 -7.02
C GLU A 80 4.83 5.08 -5.97
N TYR A 81 4.50 6.06 -5.15
CA TYR A 81 3.48 5.87 -4.12
C TYR A 81 2.66 7.12 -3.91
N GLU A 82 1.48 6.92 -3.36
CA GLU A 82 0.64 8.00 -2.85
C GLU A 82 0.10 7.57 -1.49
N TRP A 83 -0.26 8.55 -0.67
CA TRP A 83 -0.76 8.28 0.67
C TRP A 83 -2.25 7.98 0.68
N ILE A 84 -2.64 7.06 1.57
CA ILE A 84 -4.04 6.87 1.95
C ILE A 84 -4.21 7.54 3.31
N GLU A 85 -5.17 8.44 3.40
CA GLU A 85 -5.48 9.13 4.65
C GLU A 85 -5.89 8.16 5.74
N ALA A 86 -5.50 8.46 6.98
CA ALA A 86 -5.87 7.65 8.12
C ALA A 86 -7.17 8.18 8.72
N ILE A 87 -8.23 7.39 8.62
CA ILE A 87 -9.57 7.78 9.01
C ILE A 87 -10.10 6.82 10.08
N MET A 88 -10.61 7.38 11.19
CA MET A 88 -11.31 6.64 12.22
C MET A 88 -12.82 6.76 12.02
N ILE A 89 -13.54 5.76 12.50
CA ILE A 89 -15.00 5.84 12.64
C ILE A 89 -15.39 5.60 14.09
N CYS A 90 -16.27 6.43 14.60
CA CYS A 90 -16.80 6.29 15.95
C CYS A 90 -18.02 5.37 15.95
N ASN A 91 -17.96 4.31 16.74
CA ASN A 91 -19.09 3.36 16.85
C ASN A 91 -20.28 3.92 17.63
N GLU A 92 -20.09 5.00 18.38
CA GLU A 92 -21.17 5.64 19.15
C GLU A 92 -21.97 6.63 18.30
N CYS A 93 -21.29 7.62 17.69
CA CYS A 93 -21.98 8.66 16.92
C CYS A 93 -21.92 8.43 15.40
N GLU A 94 -21.19 7.42 14.96
CA GLU A 94 -21.08 7.00 13.56
C GLU A 94 -20.39 8.01 12.63
N LYS A 95 -19.74 9.03 13.20
CA LYS A 95 -19.00 10.01 12.42
C LYS A 95 -17.57 9.55 12.18
N THR A 96 -17.00 9.99 11.07
CA THR A 96 -15.59 9.75 10.74
C THR A 96 -14.76 10.98 11.02
N TYR A 97 -13.48 10.77 11.29
CA TYR A 97 -12.56 11.88 11.59
C TYR A 97 -11.12 11.46 11.32
N ASP A 98 -10.21 12.46 11.30
CA ASP A 98 -8.80 12.23 11.03
C ASP A 98 -8.10 11.56 12.22
N THR A 99 -7.49 10.40 11.96
CA THR A 99 -6.80 9.60 12.97
C THR A 99 -5.57 10.33 13.54
N ILE A 100 -4.80 10.97 12.66
CA ILE A 100 -3.54 11.59 13.06
C ILE A 100 -3.78 12.77 13.99
N GLN A 101 -4.84 13.54 13.73
CA GLN A 101 -5.16 14.72 14.52
C GLN A 101 -5.80 14.37 15.88
N TYR A 102 -6.68 13.38 15.92
CA TYR A 102 -7.51 13.13 17.09
C TYR A 102 -7.26 11.78 17.78
N GLY A 103 -6.61 10.84 17.11
CA GLY A 103 -6.34 9.53 17.69
C GLY A 103 -7.60 8.73 17.97
N ARG A 104 -7.68 8.09 19.13
CA ARG A 104 -8.79 7.21 19.49
C ARG A 104 -10.02 7.92 20.05
N GLU A 105 -9.88 9.16 20.48
CA GLU A 105 -11.00 9.88 21.07
C GLU A 105 -11.77 10.63 20.00
N CYS A 106 -13.05 10.30 19.86
CA CYS A 106 -13.91 10.99 18.92
C CYS A 106 -14.01 12.48 19.25
N PRO A 107 -13.69 13.39 18.31
CA PRO A 107 -13.76 14.82 18.59
C PRO A 107 -15.21 15.33 18.73
N TYR A 108 -16.19 14.55 18.30
CA TYR A 108 -17.59 14.95 18.32
C TYR A 108 -18.31 14.53 19.60
N CYS A 109 -18.12 13.29 20.05
CA CYS A 109 -18.83 12.77 21.22
C CYS A 109 -17.95 12.31 22.35
N LYS A 110 -16.62 12.40 22.18
CA LYS A 110 -15.62 12.04 23.19
C LYS A 110 -15.53 10.56 23.54
N SER A 111 -16.22 9.69 22.79
CA SER A 111 -16.14 8.25 22.98
C SER A 111 -14.75 7.72 22.56
N GLU A 112 -14.32 6.66 23.21
CA GLU A 112 -13.12 5.90 22.81
C GLU A 112 -13.52 4.60 22.08
N HIS A 113 -14.81 4.38 21.85
CA HIS A 113 -15.29 3.23 21.07
C HIS A 113 -15.18 3.52 19.59
N THR A 114 -13.92 3.56 19.12
CA THR A 114 -13.58 3.96 17.76
C THR A 114 -12.70 2.90 17.11
N VAL A 115 -12.79 2.78 15.80
CA VAL A 115 -11.95 1.85 15.03
C VAL A 115 -11.36 2.56 13.82
N LEU A 116 -10.22 2.06 13.38
CA LEU A 116 -9.58 2.58 12.18
C LEU A 116 -10.32 2.08 10.95
N LEU A 117 -10.82 3.01 10.15
CA LEU A 117 -11.55 2.68 8.92
C LEU A 117 -10.60 2.45 7.75
N GLN A 118 -9.57 3.27 7.64
CA GLN A 118 -8.55 3.16 6.60
C GLN A 118 -7.28 3.87 7.04
N GLY A 119 -6.17 3.59 6.34
CA GLY A 119 -4.88 4.24 6.58
C GLY A 119 -3.80 3.29 7.06
N ASN A 120 -4.09 2.00 7.19
CA ASN A 120 -3.15 0.99 7.68
C ASN A 120 -2.73 0.01 6.58
N GLU A 121 -3.19 0.22 5.36
CA GLU A 121 -2.95 -0.72 4.26
C GLU A 121 -1.79 -0.30 3.37
N CYS A 122 -1.32 -1.26 2.56
CA CYS A 122 -0.44 -1.02 1.44
C CYS A 122 -1.05 -1.75 0.25
N LEU A 123 -1.41 -1.00 -0.78
CA LEU A 123 -2.14 -1.52 -1.94
C LEU A 123 -1.38 -1.21 -3.22
N ILE A 124 -1.46 -2.12 -4.18
CA ILE A 124 -1.01 -1.82 -5.55
C ILE A 124 -2.17 -1.12 -6.24
N LYS A 125 -1.98 0.15 -6.57
CA LYS A 125 -3.02 0.93 -7.24
C LYS A 125 -3.10 0.61 -8.72
N GLU A 126 -1.97 0.71 -9.40
CA GLU A 126 -1.90 0.43 -10.84
C GLU A 126 -0.48 0.12 -11.26
N ILE A 127 -0.34 -0.46 -12.43
CA ILE A 127 0.95 -0.68 -13.07
C ILE A 127 0.89 -0.20 -14.51
N GLU A 128 2.03 0.22 -15.05
CA GLU A 128 2.22 0.44 -16.48
C GLU A 128 3.13 -0.66 -16.98
N ALA A 129 2.70 -1.33 -18.05
CA ALA A 129 3.35 -2.55 -18.51
C ALA A 129 3.27 -2.71 -20.02
N GLU A 130 4.11 -3.59 -20.53
CA GLU A 130 4.12 -3.98 -21.96
C GLU A 130 4.01 -5.48 -22.08
#